data_304da3028fb7fabdaf650e5de5af82f2
#
_entry.id   304da3028fb7fabdaf650e5de5af82f2
#
_cell.length_a   1.000
_cell.length_b   1.000
_cell.length_c   1.000
_cell.angle_alpha   90.00
_cell.angle_beta   90.00
_cell.angle_gamma   90.00
#
_symmetry.space_group_name_H-M   'P 1'
#
loop_
_entity.id
_entity.type
_entity.pdbx_description
1 polymer ?
#
loop_
_entity_poly.entity_id
_entity_poly.type
_entity_poly.pdbx_seq_one_letter_code
_entity_poly.pdbx_strand_id
1 'polypeptide(L)'
;KNNDLLAVDNTASVLSLTRRNTRALLVTKGNQFLERALRSVPKLDLAVSANLTNPSPPVDFVVLDDVAPSAWPSGNVLAIHTQSTNWFRPSGSIDGPLIVDWKSTHPLLRFVNFDNVQVAKSLAVKPPSWLAPLVESPSVPLVAAGENNGQRVVWIGFNPLDSTWP
;
A
#
# COMPACT_ATOMS: atom_id res chain seq x y z
N LYS A 1 46.78 35.36 3.32
CA LYS A 1 46.81 33.87 3.25
C LYS A 1 46.93 33.40 4.68
N ASN A 2 45.79 32.96 5.27
CA ASN A 2 45.80 32.23 6.53
C ASN A 2 46.34 30.84 6.25
N ASN A 3 47.47 30.52 6.86
CA ASN A 3 47.99 29.15 6.87
C ASN A 3 47.18 28.39 7.93
N ASP A 4 46.11 27.73 7.47
CA ASP A 4 45.33 26.85 8.31
C ASP A 4 46.07 25.51 8.39
N LEU A 5 46.34 25.03 9.62
CA LEU A 5 47.05 23.79 9.88
C LEU A 5 46.16 22.54 9.78
N LEU A 6 44.84 22.70 9.57
CA LEU A 6 43.86 21.66 9.41
C LEU A 6 43.18 21.73 8.03
N ALA A 7 43.84 21.24 7.00
CA ALA A 7 43.29 21.20 5.63
C ALA A 7 42.08 20.27 5.47
N VAL A 8 41.76 19.47 6.49
CA VAL A 8 40.68 18.48 6.46
C VAL A 8 39.29 19.09 6.61
N ASP A 9 39.15 20.25 7.25
CA ASP A 9 37.86 20.91 7.48
C ASP A 9 37.47 21.93 6.39
N ASN A 10 38.36 22.15 5.40
CA ASN A 10 38.11 23.05 4.27
C ASN A 10 37.23 22.44 3.17
N THR A 11 36.74 21.20 3.34
CA THR A 11 35.92 20.53 2.33
C THR A 11 34.59 20.09 2.95
N ALA A 12 33.50 20.76 2.58
CA ALA A 12 32.15 20.33 2.91
C ALA A 12 31.51 19.63 1.71
N SER A 13 31.14 18.38 1.86
CA SER A 13 30.43 17.62 0.84
C SER A 13 28.95 17.52 1.20
N VAL A 14 28.06 18.02 0.33
CA VAL A 14 26.61 17.88 0.46
C VAL A 14 26.08 16.89 -0.56
N LEU A 15 25.50 15.81 -0.10
CA LEU A 15 24.82 14.86 -0.97
C LEU A 15 23.40 15.38 -1.26
N SER A 16 23.19 15.96 -2.43
CA SER A 16 21.84 16.32 -2.90
C SER A 16 21.21 15.11 -3.58
N LEU A 17 20.32 14.41 -2.86
CA LEU A 17 19.50 13.36 -3.45
C LEU A 17 18.42 14.01 -4.31
N THR A 18 18.62 14.06 -5.61
CA THR A 18 17.55 14.43 -6.56
C THR A 18 16.48 13.34 -6.52
N ARG A 19 15.42 13.56 -5.76
CA ARG A 19 14.29 12.63 -5.74
C ARG A 19 13.62 12.66 -7.10
N ARG A 20 13.75 11.56 -7.88
CA ARG A 20 12.98 11.38 -9.11
C ARG A 20 11.48 11.27 -8.76
N ASN A 21 10.62 11.56 -9.71
CA ASN A 21 9.20 11.29 -9.56
C ASN A 21 8.97 9.78 -9.41
N THR A 22 8.11 9.42 -8.48
CA THR A 22 7.66 8.04 -8.30
C THR A 22 6.54 7.75 -9.30
N ARG A 23 6.65 6.70 -10.06
CA ARG A 23 5.63 6.29 -11.03
C ARG A 23 4.71 5.26 -10.41
N ALA A 24 3.40 5.50 -10.48
CA ALA A 24 2.37 4.61 -10.00
C ALA A 24 1.35 4.29 -11.06
N LEU A 25 0.79 3.08 -11.02
CA LEU A 25 -0.38 2.68 -11.80
C LEU A 25 -1.53 2.39 -10.83
N LEU A 26 -2.63 3.12 -10.96
CA LEU A 26 -3.89 2.80 -10.32
C LEU A 26 -4.75 1.95 -11.27
N VAL A 27 -5.07 0.74 -10.86
CA VAL A 27 -6.02 -0.13 -11.57
C VAL A 27 -7.33 -0.13 -10.79
N THR A 28 -8.36 0.51 -11.35
CA THR A 28 -9.65 0.73 -10.70
C THR A 28 -10.79 0.76 -11.70
N LYS A 29 -11.98 0.43 -11.24
CA LYS A 29 -13.23 0.57 -12.01
C LYS A 29 -13.86 1.97 -11.92
N GLY A 30 -13.15 2.95 -11.36
CA GLY A 30 -13.60 4.35 -11.31
C GLY A 30 -13.69 4.96 -9.91
N ASN A 31 -12.82 4.57 -8.96
CA ASN A 31 -12.74 5.18 -7.65
C ASN A 31 -12.08 6.57 -7.71
N GLN A 32 -12.90 7.59 -7.92
CA GLN A 32 -12.44 8.98 -8.05
C GLN A 32 -11.83 9.53 -6.74
N PHE A 33 -12.25 9.05 -5.58
CA PHE A 33 -11.71 9.48 -4.29
C PHE A 33 -10.26 9.02 -4.16
N LEU A 34 -9.99 7.74 -4.42
CA LEU A 34 -8.65 7.18 -4.38
C LEU A 34 -7.75 7.83 -5.45
N GLU A 35 -8.26 8.04 -6.66
CA GLU A 35 -7.53 8.74 -7.72
C GLU A 35 -7.12 10.15 -7.28
N ARG A 36 -8.05 10.93 -6.72
CA ARG A 36 -7.75 12.29 -6.24
C ARG A 36 -6.76 12.28 -5.08
N ALA A 37 -6.92 11.34 -4.14
CA ALA A 37 -5.98 11.17 -3.04
C ALA A 37 -4.56 10.87 -3.53
N LEU A 38 -4.40 9.96 -4.47
CA LEU A 38 -3.10 9.64 -5.05
C LEU A 38 -2.51 10.80 -5.85
N ARG A 39 -3.34 11.53 -6.63
CA ARG A 39 -2.87 12.72 -7.38
C ARG A 39 -2.43 13.88 -6.47
N SER A 40 -2.87 13.92 -5.21
CA SER A 40 -2.43 14.92 -4.23
C SER A 40 -1.03 14.65 -3.66
N VAL A 41 -0.49 13.45 -3.87
CA VAL A 41 0.85 13.08 -3.38
C VAL A 41 1.92 13.80 -4.21
N PRO A 42 2.79 14.61 -3.58
CA PRO A 42 3.83 15.35 -4.30
C PRO A 42 4.79 14.39 -5.03
N LYS A 43 5.15 14.72 -6.28
CA LYS A 43 6.09 13.96 -7.11
C LYS A 43 5.61 12.53 -7.44
N LEU A 44 4.32 12.27 -7.36
CA LEU A 44 3.71 11.04 -7.84
C LEU A 44 3.23 11.26 -9.28
N ASP A 45 3.75 10.46 -10.20
CA ASP A 45 3.27 10.37 -11.59
C ASP A 45 2.30 9.19 -11.67
N LEU A 46 1.00 9.51 -11.73
CA LEU A 46 -0.08 8.52 -11.64
C LEU A 46 -0.70 8.26 -13.02
N ALA A 47 -0.55 7.03 -13.51
CA ALA A 47 -1.36 6.48 -14.59
C ALA A 47 -2.59 5.77 -14.01
N VAL A 48 -3.72 5.82 -14.71
CA VAL A 48 -4.97 5.16 -14.31
C VAL A 48 -5.42 4.24 -15.44
N SER A 49 -5.84 3.03 -15.08
CA SER A 49 -6.35 2.04 -16.04
C SER A 49 -7.51 1.25 -15.41
N ALA A 50 -8.43 0.79 -16.21
CA ALA A 50 -9.48 -0.13 -15.76
C ALA A 50 -8.99 -1.56 -15.61
N ASN A 51 -7.92 -1.93 -16.32
CA ASN A 51 -7.38 -3.29 -16.35
C ASN A 51 -5.86 -3.27 -16.19
N LEU A 52 -5.34 -4.30 -15.53
CA LEU A 52 -3.91 -4.56 -15.50
C LEU A 52 -3.51 -5.33 -16.75
N THR A 53 -2.57 -4.78 -17.53
CA THR A 53 -1.97 -5.50 -18.66
C THR A 53 -0.98 -6.55 -18.18
N ASN A 54 -0.77 -7.60 -18.98
CA ASN A 54 0.27 -8.59 -18.74
C ASN A 54 1.23 -8.63 -19.95
N PRO A 55 2.53 -8.30 -19.77
CA PRO A 55 3.17 -7.91 -18.51
C PRO A 55 2.70 -6.53 -18.00
N SER A 56 2.79 -6.34 -16.69
CA SER A 56 2.49 -5.05 -16.08
C SER A 56 3.51 -3.99 -16.54
N PRO A 57 3.10 -2.71 -16.72
CA PRO A 57 4.04 -1.66 -17.11
C PRO A 57 5.12 -1.45 -16.04
N PRO A 58 6.31 -0.97 -16.43
CA PRO A 58 7.41 -0.73 -15.50
C PRO A 58 7.15 0.53 -14.66
N VAL A 59 6.48 0.35 -13.51
CA VAL A 59 6.20 1.39 -12.52
C VAL A 59 6.83 1.05 -11.18
N ASP A 60 6.98 2.05 -10.30
CA ASP A 60 7.58 1.84 -9.00
C ASP A 60 6.62 1.12 -8.04
N PHE A 61 5.28 1.36 -8.21
CA PHE A 61 4.25 0.57 -7.53
C PHE A 61 2.91 0.56 -8.29
N VAL A 62 2.12 -0.45 -7.99
CA VAL A 62 0.76 -0.63 -8.52
C VAL A 62 -0.24 -0.56 -7.37
N VAL A 63 -1.33 0.17 -7.58
CA VAL A 63 -2.50 0.17 -6.70
C VAL A 63 -3.59 -0.62 -7.39
N LEU A 64 -4.05 -1.69 -6.77
CA LEU A 64 -5.18 -2.51 -7.20
C LEU A 64 -6.38 -2.14 -6.33
N ASP A 65 -7.44 -1.63 -6.94
CA ASP A 65 -8.64 -1.17 -6.25
C ASP A 65 -9.85 -1.96 -6.73
N ASP A 66 -10.33 -2.84 -5.87
CA ASP A 66 -11.47 -3.74 -6.10
C ASP A 66 -11.38 -4.54 -7.40
N VAL A 67 -10.21 -5.04 -7.72
CA VAL A 67 -9.94 -5.82 -8.92
C VAL A 67 -9.31 -7.16 -8.58
N ALA A 68 -9.55 -8.16 -9.43
CA ALA A 68 -8.90 -9.47 -9.36
C ALA A 68 -8.00 -9.63 -10.60
N PRO A 69 -6.70 -9.29 -10.51
CA PRO A 69 -5.82 -9.36 -11.66
C PRO A 69 -5.59 -10.83 -12.07
N SER A 70 -5.55 -11.08 -13.39
CA SER A 70 -5.25 -12.40 -13.93
C SER A 70 -3.81 -12.85 -13.65
N ALA A 71 -2.89 -11.90 -13.53
CA ALA A 71 -1.51 -12.10 -13.11
C ALA A 71 -1.13 -11.04 -12.07
N TRP A 72 -0.39 -11.44 -11.04
CA TRP A 72 0.08 -10.51 -10.03
C TRP A 72 1.11 -9.55 -10.65
N PRO A 73 1.01 -8.23 -10.40
CA PRO A 73 1.92 -7.26 -10.99
C PRO A 73 3.34 -7.40 -10.46
N SER A 74 4.32 -6.99 -11.25
CA SER A 74 5.69 -6.79 -10.82
C SER A 74 5.82 -5.45 -10.07
N GLY A 75 6.81 -5.32 -9.18
CA GLY A 75 7.00 -4.12 -8.35
C GLY A 75 6.16 -4.13 -7.07
N ASN A 76 6.20 -3.04 -6.32
CA ASN A 76 5.47 -2.94 -5.06
C ASN A 76 3.96 -2.82 -5.30
N VAL A 77 3.14 -3.31 -4.38
CA VAL A 77 1.68 -3.37 -4.56
C VAL A 77 0.95 -2.88 -3.32
N LEU A 78 -0.03 -1.99 -3.55
CA LEU A 78 -1.10 -1.71 -2.61
C LEU A 78 -2.38 -2.36 -3.18
N ALA A 79 -2.89 -3.39 -2.52
CA ALA A 79 -4.06 -4.14 -2.93
C ALA A 79 -5.23 -3.84 -1.98
N ILE A 80 -6.27 -3.18 -2.49
CA ILE A 80 -7.46 -2.77 -1.74
C ILE A 80 -8.63 -3.64 -2.20
N HIS A 81 -9.25 -4.38 -1.30
CA HIS A 81 -10.35 -5.31 -1.56
C HIS A 81 -10.07 -6.23 -2.77
N THR A 82 -8.80 -6.57 -2.94
CA THR A 82 -8.29 -7.32 -4.09
C THR A 82 -8.20 -8.80 -3.77
N GLN A 83 -8.65 -9.62 -4.71
CA GLN A 83 -8.52 -11.07 -4.68
C GLN A 83 -7.40 -11.53 -5.61
N SER A 84 -6.71 -12.61 -5.24
CA SER A 84 -5.67 -13.22 -6.05
C SER A 84 -5.69 -14.73 -5.85
N THR A 85 -5.55 -15.48 -6.92
CA THR A 85 -5.52 -16.95 -6.86
C THR A 85 -4.33 -17.49 -6.08
N ASN A 86 -3.24 -16.74 -6.05
CA ASN A 86 -1.98 -17.20 -5.43
C ASN A 86 -1.88 -16.81 -3.95
N TRP A 87 -2.27 -15.57 -3.58
CA TRP A 87 -1.96 -15.03 -2.25
C TRP A 87 -3.18 -14.59 -1.46
N PHE A 88 -4.23 -14.13 -2.12
CA PHE A 88 -5.42 -13.54 -1.47
C PHE A 88 -6.69 -14.23 -1.92
N ARG A 89 -6.69 -15.57 -1.82
CA ARG A 89 -7.89 -16.36 -2.12
C ARG A 89 -8.87 -16.25 -0.96
N PRO A 90 -10.02 -15.61 -1.14
CA PRO A 90 -10.99 -15.51 -0.07
C PRO A 90 -11.67 -16.86 0.14
N SER A 91 -11.92 -17.23 1.40
CA SER A 91 -12.80 -18.31 1.80
C SER A 91 -14.25 -17.86 1.94
N GLY A 92 -14.50 -16.57 1.77
CA GLY A 92 -15.80 -15.92 1.91
C GLY A 92 -15.63 -14.44 2.22
N SER A 93 -16.62 -13.84 2.84
CA SER A 93 -16.60 -12.48 3.36
C SER A 93 -17.17 -12.47 4.78
N ILE A 94 -16.79 -11.45 5.54
CA ILE A 94 -17.27 -11.21 6.90
C ILE A 94 -17.99 -9.87 6.90
N ASP A 95 -19.23 -9.88 7.35
CA ASP A 95 -20.04 -8.67 7.51
C ASP A 95 -19.75 -8.05 8.89
N GLY A 96 -19.56 -6.74 8.94
CA GLY A 96 -19.32 -5.97 10.15
C GLY A 96 -18.12 -6.45 11.00
N PRO A 97 -16.94 -6.74 10.41
CA PRO A 97 -15.80 -7.18 11.22
C PRO A 97 -15.40 -6.11 12.22
N LEU A 98 -15.28 -6.48 13.50
CA LEU A 98 -14.80 -5.57 14.54
C LEU A 98 -13.29 -5.46 14.47
N ILE A 99 -12.76 -4.23 14.52
CA ILE A 99 -11.33 -4.01 14.69
C ILE A 99 -11.02 -4.21 16.18
N VAL A 100 -10.18 -5.20 16.49
CA VAL A 100 -9.81 -5.55 17.88
C VAL A 100 -8.42 -5.11 18.25
N ASP A 101 -7.53 -5.00 17.27
CA ASP A 101 -6.14 -4.56 17.47
C ASP A 101 -5.54 -3.97 16.19
N TRP A 102 -4.63 -3.02 16.35
CA TRP A 102 -3.80 -2.51 15.25
C TRP A 102 -2.41 -2.07 15.73
N LYS A 103 -1.42 -2.27 14.88
CA LYS A 103 -0.01 -1.96 15.17
C LYS A 103 0.29 -0.47 14.93
N SER A 104 -0.17 0.42 15.80
CA SER A 104 -0.04 1.87 15.67
C SER A 104 1.41 2.37 15.53
N THR A 105 2.38 1.60 16.05
CA THR A 105 3.82 1.90 15.93
C THR A 105 4.42 1.53 14.59
N HIS A 106 3.69 0.78 13.75
CA HIS A 106 4.18 0.37 12.44
C HIS A 106 4.26 1.60 11.50
N PRO A 107 5.35 1.77 10.72
CA PRO A 107 5.54 2.95 9.85
C PRO A 107 4.37 3.25 8.91
N LEU A 108 3.70 2.23 8.39
CA LEU A 108 2.53 2.39 7.51
C LEU A 108 1.30 2.93 8.23
N LEU A 109 1.19 2.73 9.55
CA LEU A 109 0.03 3.15 10.36
C LEU A 109 0.32 4.36 11.25
N ARG A 110 1.52 4.94 11.16
CA ARG A 110 1.97 6.04 12.05
C ARG A 110 1.03 7.25 12.08
N PHE A 111 0.31 7.51 11.00
CA PHE A 111 -0.61 8.64 10.87
C PHE A 111 -2.05 8.19 10.64
N VAL A 112 -2.33 6.92 10.94
CA VAL A 112 -3.64 6.30 10.72
C VAL A 112 -4.23 5.93 12.07
N ASN A 113 -5.49 6.33 12.29
CA ASN A 113 -6.26 5.97 13.47
C ASN A 113 -7.45 5.10 13.05
N PHE A 114 -7.66 4.03 13.80
CA PHE A 114 -8.78 3.11 13.63
C PHE A 114 -9.80 3.18 14.78
N ASP A 115 -9.66 4.14 15.68
CA ASP A 115 -10.63 4.35 16.76
C ASP A 115 -12.03 4.63 16.17
N ASN A 116 -13.01 3.83 16.58
CA ASN A 116 -14.40 3.94 16.12
C ASN A 116 -14.62 3.72 14.63
N VAL A 117 -13.63 3.20 13.90
CA VAL A 117 -13.83 2.82 12.50
C VAL A 117 -14.68 1.56 12.43
N GLN A 118 -15.77 1.65 11.67
CA GLN A 118 -16.64 0.52 11.37
C GLN A 118 -16.41 0.12 9.90
N VAL A 119 -16.26 -1.16 9.68
CA VAL A 119 -16.13 -1.75 8.34
C VAL A 119 -17.40 -2.52 8.05
N ALA A 120 -18.07 -2.21 6.94
CA ALA A 120 -19.32 -2.90 6.60
C ALA A 120 -19.06 -4.35 6.19
N LYS A 121 -17.99 -4.59 5.42
CA LYS A 121 -17.66 -5.92 4.90
C LYS A 121 -16.17 -6.06 4.60
N SER A 122 -15.61 -7.24 4.86
CA SER A 122 -14.23 -7.58 4.50
C SER A 122 -14.14 -8.96 3.86
N LEU A 123 -13.14 -9.16 3.00
CA LEU A 123 -12.77 -10.47 2.48
C LEU A 123 -12.19 -11.32 3.61
N ALA A 124 -12.65 -12.56 3.71
CA ALA A 124 -12.07 -13.55 4.61
C ALA A 124 -10.86 -14.22 3.92
N VAL A 125 -9.69 -13.68 4.12
CA VAL A 125 -8.45 -14.19 3.52
C VAL A 125 -7.52 -14.68 4.62
N LYS A 126 -6.92 -15.87 4.41
CA LYS A 126 -5.77 -16.32 5.19
C LYS A 126 -4.50 -15.84 4.45
N PRO A 127 -3.81 -14.81 4.96
CA PRO A 127 -2.64 -14.29 4.27
C PRO A 127 -1.50 -15.32 4.31
N PRO A 128 -0.57 -15.27 3.35
CA PRO A 128 0.66 -16.06 3.40
C PRO A 128 1.53 -15.65 4.58
N SER A 129 2.41 -16.55 5.02
CA SER A 129 3.24 -16.37 6.23
C SER A 129 4.20 -15.19 6.20
N TRP A 130 4.57 -14.71 5.02
CA TRP A 130 5.44 -13.54 4.85
C TRP A 130 4.68 -12.20 5.01
N LEU A 131 3.36 -12.22 5.08
CA LEU A 131 2.50 -11.04 5.24
C LEU A 131 2.04 -10.94 6.70
N ALA A 132 2.54 -9.95 7.44
CA ALA A 132 2.17 -9.74 8.84
C ALA A 132 0.87 -8.94 8.95
N PRO A 133 -0.07 -9.33 9.84
CA PRO A 133 -1.26 -8.54 10.11
C PRO A 133 -0.88 -7.22 10.78
N LEU A 134 -1.49 -6.12 10.33
CA LEU A 134 -1.33 -4.78 10.88
C LEU A 134 -2.60 -4.27 11.55
N VAL A 135 -3.77 -4.67 11.05
CA VAL A 135 -5.09 -4.41 11.64
C VAL A 135 -5.84 -5.72 11.65
N GLU A 136 -6.34 -6.09 12.80
CA GLU A 136 -6.91 -7.41 13.03
C GLU A 136 -8.37 -7.36 13.47
N SER A 137 -9.14 -8.34 13.00
CA SER A 137 -10.43 -8.72 13.58
C SER A 137 -10.30 -10.07 14.30
N PRO A 138 -11.29 -10.52 15.07
CA PRO A 138 -11.21 -11.80 15.78
C PRO A 138 -10.96 -13.01 14.88
N SER A 139 -11.29 -12.93 13.60
CA SER A 139 -11.26 -14.08 12.68
C SER A 139 -10.30 -13.92 11.52
N VAL A 140 -10.02 -12.70 11.05
CA VAL A 140 -9.17 -12.44 9.89
C VAL A 140 -8.41 -11.12 10.04
N PRO A 141 -7.25 -10.97 9.40
CA PRO A 141 -6.63 -9.67 9.25
C PRO A 141 -7.47 -8.78 8.33
N LEU A 142 -7.58 -7.49 8.67
CA LEU A 142 -8.23 -6.47 7.85
C LEU A 142 -7.21 -5.69 7.03
N VAL A 143 -6.01 -5.49 7.57
CA VAL A 143 -4.87 -4.92 6.86
C VAL A 143 -3.65 -5.78 7.17
N ALA A 144 -2.87 -6.09 6.15
CA ALA A 144 -1.62 -6.83 6.31
C ALA A 144 -0.54 -6.29 5.37
N ALA A 145 0.72 -6.38 5.78
CA ALA A 145 1.84 -5.93 4.96
C ALA A 145 3.05 -6.86 5.13
N GLY A 146 3.85 -6.92 4.08
CA GLY A 146 5.07 -7.72 4.10
C GLY A 146 5.89 -7.58 2.83
N GLU A 147 6.95 -8.36 2.76
CA GLU A 147 7.85 -8.39 1.60
C GLU A 147 8.09 -9.83 1.17
N ASN A 148 8.02 -10.07 -0.12
CA ASN A 148 8.33 -11.38 -0.73
C ASN A 148 9.21 -11.17 -1.96
N ASN A 149 10.40 -11.77 -1.96
CA ASN A 149 11.38 -11.65 -3.04
C ASN A 149 11.67 -10.20 -3.48
N GLY A 150 11.80 -9.27 -2.51
CA GLY A 150 12.04 -7.86 -2.77
C GLY A 150 10.79 -7.05 -3.20
N GLN A 151 9.65 -7.69 -3.35
CA GLN A 151 8.37 -7.03 -3.60
C GLN A 151 7.66 -6.73 -2.29
N ARG A 152 7.36 -5.46 -2.04
CA ARG A 152 6.56 -5.03 -0.88
C ARG A 152 5.09 -5.03 -1.24
N VAL A 153 4.30 -5.63 -0.38
CA VAL A 153 2.86 -5.73 -0.55
C VAL A 153 2.15 -5.20 0.69
N VAL A 154 1.17 -4.33 0.47
CA VAL A 154 0.17 -3.95 1.47
C VAL A 154 -1.18 -4.42 0.96
N TRP A 155 -1.90 -5.17 1.78
CA TRP A 155 -3.22 -5.67 1.45
C TRP A 155 -4.25 -5.15 2.45
N ILE A 156 -5.36 -4.64 1.94
CA ILE A 156 -6.52 -4.17 2.70
C ILE A 156 -7.70 -5.05 2.29
N GLY A 157 -8.30 -5.77 3.24
CA GLY A 157 -9.35 -6.75 2.99
C GLY A 157 -10.72 -6.17 2.74
N PHE A 158 -10.92 -4.88 2.98
CA PHE A 158 -12.19 -4.19 2.81
C PHE A 158 -12.07 -3.03 1.82
N ASN A 159 -13.20 -2.60 1.29
CA ASN A 159 -13.25 -1.36 0.52
C ASN A 159 -13.39 -0.17 1.51
N PRO A 160 -12.44 0.78 1.54
CA PRO A 160 -12.54 1.95 2.42
C PRO A 160 -13.84 2.76 2.23
N LEU A 161 -14.42 2.76 1.04
CA LEU A 161 -15.70 3.43 0.77
C LEU A 161 -16.90 2.77 1.49
N ASP A 162 -16.77 1.51 1.89
CA ASP A 162 -17.76 0.76 2.66
C ASP A 162 -17.41 0.75 4.17
N SER A 163 -16.76 1.79 4.64
CA SER A 163 -16.38 1.99 6.03
C SER A 163 -16.63 3.41 6.50
N THR A 164 -16.61 3.61 7.81
CA THR A 164 -16.62 4.95 8.41
C THR A 164 -15.23 5.58 8.51
N TRP A 165 -14.23 5.00 7.86
CA TRP A 165 -12.89 5.54 7.84
C TRP A 165 -12.86 6.86 7.08
N PRO A 166 -12.34 7.97 7.70
CA PRO A 166 -12.37 9.30 7.12
C PRO A 166 -11.47 9.48 5.91
#